data_a196ada9a36445496e751a55a9214b9d
#
_entry.id   a196ada9a36445496e751a55a9214b9d
#
_cell.length_a   1.000
_cell.length_b   1.000
_cell.length_c   1.000
_cell.angle_alpha   90.00
_cell.angle_beta   90.00
_cell.angle_gamma   90.00
#
_symmetry.space_group_name_H-M   'P 1'
#
loop_
_entity.id
_entity.type
_entity.pdbx_description
1 polymer ?
#
loop_
_entity_poly.entity_id
_entity_poly.type
_entity_poly.pdbx_seq_one_letter_code
_entity_poly.pdbx_strand_id
1 'polypeptide(L)'
;LNEMSKEDQRKYTNIKCFRQIRGLVSYKGKTADGEEAKIENMPVIIMAKGSGFGTFEDEFLKRIPRRNKMYEFSSKISLTREKGAGGNVWWVMHYEPQLDDPLPMTEDIYETCKVMASMVKSENEKVEAAYKKALTDSDATLHAVEAIEGVSTDLEDDLADEE
;
A
#
# COMPACT_ATOMS: atom_id res chain seq x y z
N LEU A 1 8.71 -17.75 14.87
CA LEU A 1 9.70 -18.26 13.89
C LEU A 1 10.86 -19.01 14.57
N ASN A 2 11.29 -18.61 15.76
CA ASN A 2 12.44 -19.25 16.46
C ASN A 2 12.15 -20.67 16.95
N GLU A 3 10.89 -21.09 17.03
CA GLU A 3 10.47 -22.45 17.47
C GLU A 3 10.18 -23.38 16.29
N MET A 4 10.30 -22.89 15.06
CA MET A 4 10.04 -23.65 13.85
C MET A 4 11.29 -24.39 13.36
N SER A 5 11.11 -25.55 12.72
CA SER A 5 12.21 -26.25 12.05
C SER A 5 12.87 -25.36 11.00
N LYS A 6 14.16 -25.60 10.69
CA LYS A 6 14.86 -24.85 9.62
C LYS A 6 14.20 -25.04 8.24
N GLU A 7 13.54 -26.14 8.03
CA GLU A 7 12.82 -26.44 6.78
C GLU A 7 11.54 -25.61 6.70
N ASP A 8 10.78 -25.54 7.78
CA ASP A 8 9.60 -24.67 7.85
C ASP A 8 9.97 -23.19 7.77
N GLN A 9 11.05 -22.78 8.45
CA GLN A 9 11.56 -21.40 8.34
C GLN A 9 11.84 -21.02 6.88
N ARG A 10 12.40 -21.91 6.06
CA ARG A 10 12.66 -21.67 4.63
C ARG A 10 11.38 -21.46 3.82
N LYS A 11 10.30 -22.18 4.12
CA LYS A 11 9.00 -22.00 3.46
C LYS A 11 8.46 -20.59 3.66
N TYR A 12 8.71 -19.99 4.83
CA TYR A 12 8.22 -18.67 5.18
C TYR A 12 9.22 -17.53 4.86
N THR A 13 10.45 -17.84 4.47
CA THR A 13 11.47 -16.82 4.13
C THR A 13 11.07 -15.98 2.91
N ASN A 14 10.25 -16.55 2.03
CA ASN A 14 9.77 -15.87 0.82
C ASN A 14 8.48 -15.07 1.04
N ILE A 15 7.83 -15.20 2.21
CA ILE A 15 6.65 -14.40 2.51
C ILE A 15 7.06 -12.95 2.73
N LYS A 16 6.63 -12.09 1.82
CA LYS A 16 6.90 -10.65 1.89
C LYS A 16 5.64 -9.94 2.32
N CYS A 17 5.74 -9.20 3.41
CA CYS A 17 4.68 -8.29 3.82
C CYS A 17 4.83 -6.96 3.07
N PHE A 18 3.74 -6.43 2.57
CA PHE A 18 3.66 -5.09 2.05
C PHE A 18 2.44 -4.37 2.61
N ARG A 19 2.53 -3.05 2.64
CA ARG A 19 1.42 -2.19 3.05
C ARG A 19 0.89 -1.49 1.82
N GLN A 20 -0.38 -1.68 1.55
CA GLN A 20 -1.08 -0.98 0.49
C GLN A 20 -1.68 0.31 1.07
N ILE A 21 -1.33 1.44 0.50
CA ILE A 21 -1.81 2.76 0.88
C ILE A 21 -2.60 3.29 -0.30
N ARG A 22 -3.88 3.56 -0.09
CA ARG A 22 -4.76 4.13 -1.11
C ARG A 22 -5.06 5.58 -0.77
N GLY A 23 -5.07 6.43 -1.77
CA GLY A 23 -5.31 7.85 -1.56
C GLY A 23 -5.45 8.62 -2.85
N LEU A 24 -5.57 9.92 -2.72
CA LEU A 24 -5.57 10.87 -3.83
C LEU A 24 -4.23 11.59 -3.86
N VAL A 25 -3.64 11.71 -5.04
CA VAL A 25 -2.40 12.45 -5.23
C VAL A 25 -2.63 13.69 -6.06
N SER A 26 -2.03 14.79 -5.62
CA SER A 26 -1.92 16.01 -6.41
C SER A 26 -0.44 16.32 -6.65
N TYR A 27 -0.07 16.61 -7.88
CA TYR A 27 1.30 16.80 -8.29
C TYR A 27 1.42 17.92 -9.30
N LYS A 28 2.48 18.71 -9.17
CA LYS A 28 2.92 19.69 -10.18
C LYS A 28 4.35 19.36 -10.56
N GLY A 29 4.62 19.27 -11.84
CA GLY A 29 5.96 18.92 -12.33
C GLY A 29 6.09 19.20 -13.82
N LYS A 30 7.10 18.58 -14.41
CA LYS A 30 7.34 18.64 -15.84
C LYS A 30 7.31 17.25 -16.44
N THR A 31 6.75 17.14 -17.61
CA THR A 31 6.82 15.92 -18.43
C THR A 31 8.25 15.67 -18.90
N ALA A 32 8.50 14.51 -19.49
CA ALA A 32 9.79 14.20 -20.10
C ALA A 32 10.18 15.20 -21.21
N ASP A 33 9.19 15.79 -21.87
CA ASP A 33 9.35 16.79 -22.92
C ASP A 33 9.51 18.22 -22.39
N GLY A 34 9.49 18.38 -21.06
CA GLY A 34 9.71 19.65 -20.36
C GLY A 34 8.46 20.52 -20.21
N GLU A 35 7.29 20.06 -20.64
CA GLU A 35 6.03 20.76 -20.45
C GLU A 35 5.55 20.70 -19.01
N GLU A 36 4.88 21.76 -18.55
CA GLU A 36 4.30 21.76 -17.21
C GLU A 36 3.09 20.81 -17.15
N ALA A 37 3.13 19.89 -16.19
CA ALA A 37 2.05 18.97 -15.89
C ALA A 37 1.49 19.24 -14.49
N LYS A 38 0.16 19.26 -14.39
CA LYS A 38 -0.57 19.38 -13.13
C LYS A 38 -1.57 18.24 -13.06
N ILE A 39 -1.48 17.46 -12.00
CA ILE A 39 -2.44 16.41 -11.66
C ILE A 39 -3.09 16.79 -10.34
N GLU A 40 -4.40 16.66 -10.24
CA GLU A 40 -5.17 16.98 -9.04
C GLU A 40 -6.09 15.82 -8.69
N ASN A 41 -5.99 15.36 -7.43
CA ASN A 41 -6.85 14.35 -6.83
C ASN A 41 -6.92 13.02 -7.62
N MET A 42 -5.81 12.63 -8.24
CA MET A 42 -5.74 11.36 -8.95
C MET A 42 -5.71 10.19 -7.96
N PRO A 43 -6.60 9.20 -8.09
CA PRO A 43 -6.54 7.99 -7.28
C PRO A 43 -5.24 7.22 -7.50
N VAL A 44 -4.60 6.80 -6.40
CA VAL A 44 -3.35 6.03 -6.46
C VAL A 44 -3.32 4.92 -5.43
N ILE A 45 -2.57 3.88 -5.75
CA ILE A 45 -2.20 2.81 -4.84
C ILE A 45 -0.69 2.82 -4.67
N ILE A 46 -0.21 2.94 -3.44
CA ILE A 46 1.20 2.89 -3.10
C ILE A 46 1.48 1.57 -2.38
N MET A 47 2.41 0.78 -2.91
CA MET A 47 2.83 -0.49 -2.34
C MET A 47 4.13 -0.29 -1.54
N ALA A 48 4.03 -0.09 -0.23
CA ALA A 48 5.19 0.06 0.65
C ALA A 48 5.70 -1.30 1.11
N LYS A 49 6.95 -1.61 0.81
CA LYS A 49 7.63 -2.86 1.15
C LYS A 49 9.04 -2.61 1.67
N GLY A 50 9.64 -3.62 2.32
CA GLY A 50 11.01 -3.52 2.84
C GLY A 50 11.15 -2.37 3.85
N SER A 51 12.16 -1.51 3.68
CA SER A 51 12.39 -0.33 4.54
C SER A 51 11.22 0.65 4.53
N GLY A 52 10.48 0.75 3.41
CA GLY A 52 9.31 1.61 3.30
C GLY A 52 8.08 1.13 4.06
N PHE A 53 8.05 -0.13 4.54
CA PHE A 53 6.88 -0.68 5.22
C PHE A 53 6.55 0.05 6.52
N GLY A 54 7.57 0.42 7.30
CA GLY A 54 7.42 1.12 8.58
C GLY A 54 7.30 2.63 8.44
N THR A 55 7.86 3.24 7.40
CA THR A 55 7.92 4.72 7.27
C THR A 55 6.54 5.37 7.28
N PHE A 56 5.56 4.81 6.61
CA PHE A 56 4.18 5.34 6.63
C PHE A 56 3.57 5.30 8.03
N GLU A 57 3.83 4.24 8.79
CA GLU A 57 3.34 4.14 10.16
C GLU A 57 4.03 5.16 11.08
N ASP A 58 5.36 5.22 11.01
CA ASP A 58 6.17 6.04 11.93
C ASP A 58 6.08 7.53 11.62
N GLU A 59 6.08 7.88 10.34
CA GLU A 59 6.13 9.28 9.89
C GLU A 59 4.75 9.88 9.66
N PHE A 60 3.72 9.07 9.38
CA PHE A 60 2.36 9.54 9.14
C PHE A 60 1.40 9.08 10.23
N LEU A 61 1.08 7.79 10.33
CA LEU A 61 0.00 7.31 11.19
C LEU A 61 0.19 7.65 12.67
N LYS A 62 1.40 7.49 13.20
CA LYS A 62 1.72 7.80 14.61
C LYS A 62 1.66 9.30 14.92
N ARG A 63 1.75 10.15 13.89
CA ARG A 63 1.68 11.61 14.07
C ARG A 63 0.26 12.15 14.01
N ILE A 64 -0.67 11.43 13.41
CA ILE A 64 -2.08 11.84 13.38
C ILE A 64 -2.65 11.88 14.80
N PRO A 65 -3.28 12.99 15.23
CA PRO A 65 -3.89 13.07 16.54
C PRO A 65 -4.98 12.01 16.71
N ARG A 66 -5.03 11.35 17.86
CA ARG A 66 -5.91 10.18 18.10
C ARG A 66 -7.40 10.41 17.85
N ARG A 67 -7.85 11.67 17.88
CA ARG A 67 -9.27 12.04 17.67
C ARG A 67 -9.60 12.25 16.18
N ASN A 68 -8.59 12.35 15.33
CA ASN A 68 -8.73 12.63 13.92
C ASN A 68 -8.64 11.36 13.09
N LYS A 69 -9.17 11.43 11.88
CA LYS A 69 -9.07 10.35 10.89
C LYS A 69 -7.90 10.62 9.95
N MET A 70 -7.24 9.56 9.54
CA MET A 70 -6.10 9.61 8.64
C MET A 70 -6.38 10.40 7.35
N TYR A 71 -7.56 10.27 6.80
CA TYR A 71 -7.98 10.92 5.54
C TYR A 71 -8.31 12.41 5.69
N GLU A 72 -8.30 12.96 6.91
CA GLU A 72 -8.48 14.40 7.16
C GLU A 72 -7.19 15.21 6.89
N PHE A 73 -6.06 14.53 6.66
CA PHE A 73 -4.78 15.18 6.47
C PHE A 73 -4.12 14.77 5.15
N SER A 74 -3.52 15.73 4.48
CA SER A 74 -2.60 15.47 3.40
C SER A 74 -1.21 15.11 3.94
N SER A 75 -0.40 14.46 3.09
CA SER A 75 1.00 14.21 3.35
C SER A 75 1.83 14.63 2.16
N LYS A 76 2.88 15.40 2.43
CA LYS A 76 3.91 15.61 1.42
C LYS A 76 4.77 14.37 1.33
N ILE A 77 4.91 13.85 0.11
CA ILE A 77 5.71 12.65 -0.15
C ILE A 77 7.03 13.06 -0.77
N SER A 78 8.12 12.52 -0.24
CA SER A 78 9.46 12.68 -0.79
C SER A 78 10.17 11.32 -0.90
N LEU A 79 11.19 11.28 -1.75
CA LEU A 79 12.01 10.08 -1.95
C LEU A 79 13.45 10.39 -1.57
N THR A 80 14.04 9.56 -0.74
CA THR A 80 15.48 9.57 -0.47
C THR A 80 16.16 8.33 -1.04
N ARG A 81 17.35 8.54 -1.57
CA ARG A 81 18.18 7.46 -2.09
C ARG A 81 19.06 6.94 -0.97
N GLU A 82 18.94 5.67 -0.66
CA GLU A 82 19.78 4.99 0.32
C GLU A 82 20.73 4.01 -0.35
N LYS A 83 21.87 3.77 0.30
CA LYS A 83 22.88 2.84 -0.15
C LYS A 83 23.27 1.90 0.99
N GLY A 84 23.12 0.61 0.78
CA GLY A 84 23.53 -0.42 1.73
C GLY A 84 25.05 -0.70 1.70
N ALA A 85 25.52 -1.38 2.73
CA ALA A 85 26.93 -1.78 2.87
C ALA A 85 27.44 -2.63 1.68
N GLY A 86 26.56 -3.41 1.02
CA GLY A 86 26.87 -4.19 -0.17
C GLY A 86 26.80 -3.41 -1.50
N GLY A 87 26.70 -2.08 -1.46
CA GLY A 87 26.61 -1.24 -2.66
C GLY A 87 25.21 -1.18 -3.30
N ASN A 88 24.26 -1.96 -2.83
CA ASN A 88 22.88 -1.91 -3.29
C ASN A 88 22.26 -0.55 -3.01
N VAL A 89 21.54 -0.02 -3.97
CA VAL A 89 20.87 1.27 -3.90
C VAL A 89 19.36 1.06 -3.97
N TRP A 90 18.63 1.73 -3.09
CA TRP A 90 17.16 1.75 -3.14
C TRP A 90 16.63 3.13 -2.78
N TRP A 91 15.37 3.33 -3.06
CA TRP A 91 14.65 4.56 -2.72
C TRP A 91 13.70 4.30 -1.57
N VAL A 92 13.70 5.19 -0.58
CA VAL A 92 12.78 5.16 0.55
C VAL A 92 11.82 6.34 0.40
N MET A 93 10.53 6.03 0.52
CA MET A 93 9.47 7.02 0.51
C MET A 93 9.25 7.53 1.93
N HIS A 94 9.26 8.85 2.10
CA HIS A 94 9.02 9.54 3.34
C HIS A 94 7.71 10.31 3.30
N TYR A 95 7.07 10.47 4.46
CA TYR A 95 5.75 11.06 4.61
C TYR A 95 5.80 12.18 5.63
N GLU A 96 5.48 13.39 5.22
CA GLU A 96 5.38 14.58 6.08
C GLU A 96 3.91 15.02 6.17
N PRO A 97 3.19 14.63 7.25
CA PRO A 97 1.78 14.99 7.39
C PRO A 97 1.62 16.49 7.62
N GLN A 98 0.65 17.09 6.92
CA GLN A 98 0.31 18.51 7.03
C GLN A 98 -0.77 18.66 8.11
N LEU A 99 -0.36 18.63 9.38
CA LEU A 99 -1.29 18.59 10.52
C LEU A 99 -1.96 19.94 10.82
N ASP A 100 -1.31 21.04 10.42
CA ASP A 100 -1.79 22.39 10.65
C ASP A 100 -2.84 22.85 9.61
N ASP A 101 -2.99 22.07 8.53
CA ASP A 101 -3.90 22.37 7.43
C ASP A 101 -4.75 21.13 7.09
N PRO A 102 -5.78 20.81 7.90
CA PRO A 102 -6.69 19.72 7.61
C PRO A 102 -7.40 19.92 6.28
N LEU A 103 -7.53 18.86 5.51
CA LEU A 103 -8.20 18.90 4.22
C LEU A 103 -9.68 19.25 4.38
N PRO A 104 -10.20 20.20 3.60
CA PRO A 104 -11.64 20.40 3.53
C PRO A 104 -12.26 19.13 2.91
N MET A 105 -13.08 18.43 3.68
CA MET A 105 -13.78 17.24 3.21
C MET A 105 -14.96 17.65 2.34
N THR A 106 -14.69 17.83 1.05
CA THR A 106 -15.74 18.07 0.06
C THR A 106 -16.53 16.78 -0.20
N GLU A 107 -17.76 16.90 -0.69
CA GLU A 107 -18.61 15.75 -1.05
C GLU A 107 -17.90 14.80 -2.04
N ASP A 108 -17.24 15.34 -3.05
CA ASP A 108 -16.50 14.56 -4.05
C ASP A 108 -15.36 13.75 -3.44
N ILE A 109 -14.58 14.37 -2.54
CA ILE A 109 -13.49 13.68 -1.82
C ILE A 109 -14.07 12.60 -0.92
N TYR A 110 -15.16 12.89 -0.21
CA TYR A 110 -15.82 11.93 0.66
C TYR A 110 -16.34 10.72 -0.11
N GLU A 111 -17.05 10.92 -1.23
CA GLU A 111 -17.54 9.82 -2.06
C GLU A 111 -16.38 9.00 -2.66
N THR A 112 -15.32 9.64 -3.11
CA THR A 112 -14.12 8.94 -3.59
C THR A 112 -13.49 8.08 -2.48
N CYS A 113 -13.34 8.61 -1.28
CA CYS A 113 -12.83 7.84 -0.13
C CYS A 113 -13.74 6.65 0.22
N LYS A 114 -15.05 6.84 0.13
CA LYS A 114 -16.04 5.78 0.37
C LYS A 114 -15.95 4.66 -0.66
N VAL A 115 -15.79 5.00 -1.93
CA VAL A 115 -15.55 4.02 -3.00
C VAL A 115 -14.27 3.24 -2.72
N MET A 116 -13.16 3.92 -2.43
CA MET A 116 -11.90 3.27 -2.09
C MET A 116 -12.03 2.33 -0.87
N ALA A 117 -12.75 2.75 0.18
CA ALA A 117 -12.99 1.93 1.35
C ALA A 117 -13.82 0.68 1.02
N SER A 118 -14.82 0.79 0.15
CA SER A 118 -15.62 -0.35 -0.29
C SER A 118 -14.82 -1.34 -1.13
N MET A 119 -13.90 -0.86 -1.99
CA MET A 119 -12.97 -1.71 -2.74
C MET A 119 -12.05 -2.48 -1.81
N VAL A 120 -11.42 -1.80 -0.83
CA VAL A 120 -10.57 -2.48 0.18
C VAL A 120 -11.34 -3.55 0.93
N LYS A 121 -12.60 -3.27 1.31
CA LYS A 121 -13.43 -4.24 2.00
C LYS A 121 -13.69 -5.47 1.13
N SER A 122 -14.06 -5.27 -0.13
CA SER A 122 -14.31 -6.36 -1.08
C SER A 122 -13.05 -7.22 -1.31
N GLU A 123 -11.89 -6.60 -1.46
CA GLU A 123 -10.62 -7.30 -1.60
C GLU A 123 -10.26 -8.11 -0.36
N ASN A 124 -10.41 -7.53 0.82
CA ASN A 124 -10.18 -8.25 2.07
C ASN A 124 -11.11 -9.45 2.24
N GLU A 125 -12.38 -9.33 1.83
CA GLU A 125 -13.33 -10.43 1.84
C GLU A 125 -12.90 -11.56 0.89
N LYS A 126 -12.38 -11.23 -0.31
CA LYS A 126 -11.84 -12.23 -1.26
C LYS A 126 -10.62 -12.96 -0.69
N VAL A 127 -9.66 -12.19 -0.14
CA VAL A 127 -8.45 -12.76 0.50
C VAL A 127 -8.82 -13.65 1.68
N GLU A 128 -9.75 -13.20 2.52
CA GLU A 128 -10.20 -13.99 3.68
C GLU A 128 -10.92 -15.28 3.25
N ALA A 129 -11.75 -15.22 2.20
CA ALA A 129 -12.42 -16.39 1.65
C ALA A 129 -11.41 -17.38 1.05
N ALA A 130 -10.42 -16.91 0.29
CA ALA A 130 -9.36 -17.73 -0.26
C ALA A 130 -8.53 -18.40 0.85
N TYR A 131 -8.18 -17.66 1.90
CA TYR A 131 -7.47 -18.19 3.06
C TYR A 131 -8.28 -19.26 3.80
N LYS A 132 -9.58 -19.03 4.06
CA LYS A 132 -10.46 -20.00 4.69
C LYS A 132 -10.59 -21.29 3.85
N LYS A 133 -10.70 -21.13 2.53
CA LYS A 133 -10.74 -22.28 1.61
C LYS A 133 -9.44 -23.09 1.67
N ALA A 134 -8.29 -22.42 1.64
CA ALA A 134 -6.99 -23.06 1.70
C ALA A 134 -6.76 -23.81 3.03
N LEU A 135 -7.30 -23.33 4.16
CA LEU A 135 -7.23 -24.01 5.46
C LEU A 135 -8.08 -25.28 5.51
N THR A 136 -9.12 -25.41 4.69
CA THR A 136 -9.98 -26.61 4.64
C THR A 136 -9.40 -27.74 3.78
N ASP A 137 -8.47 -27.41 2.89
CA ASP A 137 -7.76 -28.38 2.05
C ASP A 137 -6.59 -28.99 2.82
N SER A 138 -6.37 -30.32 2.74
CA SER A 138 -5.40 -31.06 3.54
C SER A 138 -3.91 -30.67 3.32
N ASP A 139 -3.63 -29.84 2.30
CA ASP A 139 -2.31 -29.24 1.99
C ASP A 139 -2.26 -27.75 2.27
N ALA A 140 -2.97 -27.31 3.28
CA ALA A 140 -3.40 -25.94 3.55
C ALA A 140 -2.33 -24.86 3.52
N THR A 141 -1.06 -25.16 3.77
CA THR A 141 -0.03 -24.13 3.94
C THR A 141 0.56 -23.64 2.62
N LEU A 142 0.68 -24.50 1.63
CA LEU A 142 1.22 -24.14 0.30
C LEU A 142 0.15 -23.47 -0.57
N HIS A 143 -1.06 -24.00 -0.57
CA HIS A 143 -2.17 -23.44 -1.34
C HIS A 143 -2.69 -22.09 -0.81
N ALA A 144 -2.52 -21.80 0.48
CA ALA A 144 -2.89 -20.49 1.04
C ALA A 144 -2.01 -19.34 0.49
N VAL A 145 -0.73 -19.63 0.25
CA VAL A 145 0.20 -18.63 -0.31
C VAL A 145 -0.08 -18.42 -1.80
N GLU A 146 -0.30 -19.48 -2.56
CA GLU A 146 -0.65 -19.40 -3.99
C GLU A 146 -2.00 -18.69 -4.23
N ALA A 147 -3.00 -18.94 -3.36
CA ALA A 147 -4.30 -18.30 -3.47
C ALA A 147 -4.25 -16.79 -3.18
N ILE A 148 -3.36 -16.36 -2.29
CA ILE A 148 -3.17 -14.93 -1.99
C ILE A 148 -2.40 -14.23 -3.13
N GLU A 149 -1.41 -14.90 -3.72
CA GLU A 149 -0.67 -14.37 -4.87
C GLU A 149 -1.57 -14.25 -6.11
N GLY A 150 -2.46 -15.20 -6.36
CA GLY A 150 -3.43 -15.15 -7.47
C GLY A 150 -4.42 -13.98 -7.36
N VAL A 151 -4.90 -13.66 -6.17
CA VAL A 151 -5.80 -12.50 -5.95
C VAL A 151 -5.09 -11.16 -6.20
N SER A 152 -3.77 -11.11 -5.99
CA SER A 152 -2.98 -9.89 -6.24
C SER A 152 -2.73 -9.62 -7.73
N THR A 153 -2.59 -10.68 -8.54
CA THR A 153 -2.38 -10.56 -9.99
C THR A 153 -3.65 -10.24 -10.77
N ASP A 154 -4.79 -10.79 -10.34
CA ASP A 154 -6.09 -10.49 -10.96
C ASP A 154 -6.50 -9.01 -10.83
N LEU A 155 -5.97 -8.32 -9.80
CA LEU A 155 -6.23 -6.89 -9.60
C LEU A 155 -5.38 -5.98 -10.50
N GLU A 156 -4.23 -6.46 -10.98
CA GLU A 156 -3.39 -5.72 -11.92
C GLU A 156 -3.94 -5.84 -13.36
N ASP A 157 -4.53 -6.98 -13.71
CA ASP A 157 -5.13 -7.23 -15.03
C ASP A 157 -6.46 -6.47 -15.21
N ASP A 158 -7.32 -6.37 -14.18
CA ASP A 158 -8.59 -5.63 -14.24
C ASP A 158 -8.40 -4.11 -14.41
N LEU A 159 -7.22 -3.57 -14.09
CA LEU A 159 -6.89 -2.15 -14.28
C LEU A 159 -6.28 -1.86 -15.67
N ALA A 160 -5.87 -2.88 -16.41
CA ALA A 160 -5.25 -2.74 -17.73
C ALA A 160 -6.28 -2.76 -18.89
N ASP A 161 -7.50 -3.27 -18.64
CA ASP A 161 -8.54 -3.44 -19.67
C ASP A 161 -9.50 -2.23 -19.81
N GLU A 162 -9.29 -1.12 -19.07
CA GLU A 162 -10.11 0.11 -19.18
C GLU A 162 -9.43 1.27 -19.95
N GLU A 163 -8.57 0.99 -20.93
CA GLU A 163 -8.08 2.00 -21.90
C GLU A 163 -8.81 1.94 -23.24
#